data_1803bb91f16e93df55774642858730e4
#
_entry.id   1803bb91f16e93df55774642858730e4
#
_cell.length_a   1.000
_cell.length_b   1.000
_cell.length_c   1.000
_cell.angle_alpha   90.00
_cell.angle_beta   90.00
_cell.angle_gamma   90.00
#
_symmetry.space_group_name_H-M   'P 1'
#
loop_
_entity.id
_entity.type
_entity.pdbx_description
1 polymer ?
#
loop_
_entity_poly.entity_id
_entity_poly.type
_entity_poly.pdbx_seq_one_letter_code
_entity_poly.pdbx_strand_id
1 'polypeptide(L)'
;MLNSKENLVNEMISGFLASEKKRIARSETNERVLFRKEKEKGKVGIVSGGGSGHEPLFAGLLGKNLVDAVAIGNVFAAPTPGTVLEAIRQADQGAGVLCLFGNYAGDVMNFDVGIELAELEDLEAVSLPIADDVASAPQEHKEERRGIAGDLFVIKEAAAAAAKGYS
;
A
#
# COMPACT_ATOMS: atom_id res chain seq x y z
N MET A 1 4.19 12.18 23.33
CA MET A 1 3.39 13.41 23.52
C MET A 1 2.99 13.86 22.13
N LEU A 2 1.70 14.13 21.87
CA LEU A 2 1.21 14.62 20.56
C LEU A 2 1.39 16.13 20.51
N ASN A 3 1.89 16.65 19.38
CA ASN A 3 1.99 18.11 19.18
C ASN A 3 0.63 18.69 18.76
N SER A 4 -0.06 18.07 17.77
CA SER A 4 -1.44 18.38 17.42
C SER A 4 -2.14 17.15 16.82
N LYS A 5 -3.46 17.10 16.90
CA LYS A 5 -4.28 16.02 16.33
C LYS A 5 -4.22 16.02 14.80
N GLU A 6 -4.25 17.22 14.23
CA GLU A 6 -4.30 17.46 12.79
C GLU A 6 -3.01 16.99 12.11
N ASN A 7 -1.88 17.10 12.81
CA ASN A 7 -0.55 16.77 12.29
C ASN A 7 -0.09 15.34 12.62
N LEU A 8 -0.89 14.57 13.36
CA LEU A 8 -0.48 13.26 13.89
C LEU A 8 0.16 12.36 12.81
N VAL A 9 -0.52 12.17 11.69
CA VAL A 9 -0.06 11.27 10.63
C VAL A 9 1.18 11.84 9.94
N ASN A 10 1.22 13.14 9.66
CA ASN A 10 2.37 13.77 9.02
C ASN A 10 3.61 13.76 9.91
N GLU A 11 3.45 13.92 11.21
CA GLU A 11 4.54 13.81 12.17
C GLU A 11 5.03 12.37 12.31
N MET A 12 4.12 11.40 12.34
CA MET A 12 4.46 9.97 12.31
C MET A 12 5.28 9.63 11.06
N ILE A 13 4.81 10.03 9.87
CA ILE A 13 5.53 9.85 8.60
C ILE A 13 6.91 10.50 8.67
N SER A 14 7.01 11.71 9.20
CA SER A 14 8.28 12.42 9.33
C SER A 14 9.26 11.70 10.24
N GLY A 15 8.79 11.16 11.36
CA GLY A 15 9.58 10.35 12.28
C GLY A 15 10.06 9.04 11.63
N PHE A 16 9.17 8.35 10.91
CA PHE A 16 9.50 7.14 10.17
C PHE A 16 10.56 7.41 9.09
N LEU A 17 10.40 8.46 8.30
CA LEU A 17 11.38 8.86 7.29
C LEU A 17 12.74 9.23 7.90
N ALA A 18 12.76 9.85 9.06
CA ALA A 18 14.02 10.18 9.74
C ALA A 18 14.82 8.93 10.10
N SER A 19 14.14 7.85 10.52
CA SER A 19 14.77 6.56 10.83
C SER A 19 15.21 5.79 9.58
N GLU A 20 14.46 5.90 8.48
CA GLU A 20 14.63 5.10 7.25
C GLU A 20 15.18 5.89 6.06
N LYS A 21 15.67 7.09 6.26
CA LYS A 21 16.08 8.05 5.21
C LYS A 21 17.04 7.52 4.15
N LYS A 22 17.78 6.46 4.45
CA LYS A 22 18.70 5.84 3.49
C LYS A 22 17.97 5.00 2.45
N ARG A 23 16.85 4.37 2.81
CA ARG A 23 16.14 3.37 2.02
C ARG A 23 14.82 3.88 1.44
N ILE A 24 14.16 4.79 2.13
CA ILE A 24 12.80 5.24 1.85
C ILE A 24 12.78 6.73 1.54
N ALA A 25 11.90 7.12 0.64
CA ALA A 25 11.60 8.50 0.30
C ALA A 25 10.09 8.76 0.42
N ARG A 26 9.73 10.02 0.52
CA ARG A 26 8.36 10.52 0.41
C ARG A 26 8.16 11.13 -0.98
N SER A 27 6.98 10.96 -1.56
CA SER A 27 6.62 11.62 -2.80
C SER A 27 6.65 13.15 -2.64
N GLU A 28 7.09 13.84 -3.68
CA GLU A 28 7.09 15.31 -3.74
C GLU A 28 5.70 15.87 -4.02
N THR A 29 4.84 15.08 -4.66
CA THR A 29 3.48 15.47 -5.07
C THR A 29 2.41 15.06 -4.06
N ASN A 30 2.68 14.07 -3.20
CA ASN A 30 1.74 13.62 -2.18
C ASN A 30 2.47 13.18 -0.90
N GLU A 31 2.34 13.97 0.16
CA GLU A 31 3.00 13.73 1.43
C GLU A 31 2.59 12.43 2.16
N ARG A 32 1.51 11.78 1.70
CA ARG A 32 0.97 10.52 2.24
C ARG A 32 1.46 9.29 1.48
N VAL A 33 2.37 9.46 0.52
CA VAL A 33 2.98 8.37 -0.23
C VAL A 33 4.45 8.23 0.13
N LEU A 34 4.80 7.03 0.58
CA LEU A 34 6.18 6.62 0.81
C LEU A 34 6.56 5.52 -0.18
N PHE A 35 7.81 5.53 -0.61
CA PHE A 35 8.32 4.53 -1.54
C PHE A 35 9.78 4.21 -1.29
N ARG A 36 10.22 3.03 -1.72
CA ARG A 36 11.63 2.66 -1.63
C ARG A 36 12.45 3.36 -2.72
N LYS A 37 13.64 3.82 -2.38
CA LYS A 37 14.54 4.54 -3.31
C LYS A 37 15.14 3.65 -4.39
N GLU A 38 15.50 2.42 -4.01
CA GLU A 38 16.02 1.45 -4.97
C GLU A 38 14.87 0.86 -5.77
N LYS A 39 14.92 1.01 -7.10
CA LYS A 39 13.90 0.51 -8.02
C LYS A 39 14.53 -0.51 -8.97
N GLU A 40 13.77 -1.55 -9.31
CA GLU A 40 14.20 -2.65 -10.19
C GLU A 40 13.33 -2.63 -11.45
N LYS A 41 13.94 -2.24 -12.59
CA LYS A 41 13.23 -2.13 -13.88
C LYS A 41 12.66 -3.48 -14.31
N GLY A 42 11.45 -3.48 -14.87
CA GLY A 42 10.78 -4.67 -15.39
C GLY A 42 10.28 -5.64 -14.32
N LYS A 43 10.25 -5.21 -13.05
CA LYS A 43 9.61 -5.94 -11.97
C LYS A 43 8.20 -5.41 -11.76
N VAL A 44 7.23 -6.30 -11.53
CA VAL A 44 5.91 -5.90 -11.06
C VAL A 44 6.04 -5.12 -9.75
N GLY A 45 5.52 -3.89 -9.73
CA GLY A 45 5.50 -3.06 -8.54
C GLY A 45 4.50 -3.57 -7.51
N ILE A 46 4.85 -3.55 -6.23
CA ILE A 46 3.93 -3.92 -5.15
C ILE A 46 3.55 -2.66 -4.37
N VAL A 47 2.27 -2.35 -4.40
CA VAL A 47 1.67 -1.27 -3.60
C VAL A 47 0.85 -1.86 -2.47
N SER A 48 0.95 -1.28 -1.30
CA SER A 48 0.04 -1.54 -0.20
C SER A 48 -0.42 -0.24 0.43
N GLY A 49 -1.37 -0.30 1.34
CA GLY A 49 -1.85 0.89 2.02
C GLY A 49 -3.10 0.65 2.81
N GLY A 50 -3.48 1.68 3.55
CA GLY A 50 -4.63 1.67 4.43
C GLY A 50 -4.58 2.83 5.41
N GLY A 51 -5.46 2.84 6.38
CA GLY A 51 -5.50 3.85 7.43
C GLY A 51 -4.28 3.81 8.34
N SER A 52 -3.85 4.97 8.85
CA SER A 52 -2.89 5.05 9.94
C SER A 52 -3.50 4.51 11.25
N GLY A 53 -2.65 4.07 12.18
CA GLY A 53 -3.05 3.44 13.45
C GLY A 53 -2.81 1.94 13.47
N HIS A 54 -2.30 1.38 12.37
CA HIS A 54 -1.94 -0.03 12.23
C HIS A 54 -0.42 -0.24 12.24
N GLU A 55 0.36 0.78 12.52
CA GLU A 55 1.82 0.73 12.45
C GLU A 55 2.41 -0.42 13.30
N PRO A 56 3.42 -1.13 12.76
CA PRO A 56 4.22 -0.83 11.56
C PRO A 56 3.61 -1.30 10.23
N LEU A 57 2.38 -1.82 10.21
CA LEU A 57 1.75 -2.27 8.99
C LEU A 57 1.67 -1.13 7.97
N PHE A 58 1.76 -1.50 6.72
CA PHE A 58 1.96 -0.77 5.48
C PHE A 58 3.34 -0.12 5.40
N ALA A 59 3.63 0.99 6.08
CA ALA A 59 4.90 1.71 5.95
C ALA A 59 6.13 0.85 6.34
N GLY A 60 6.02 0.03 7.37
CA GLY A 60 7.09 -0.88 7.79
C GLY A 60 7.36 -2.04 6.84
N LEU A 61 6.49 -2.26 5.84
CA LEU A 61 6.69 -3.26 4.78
C LEU A 61 7.49 -2.73 3.58
N LEU A 62 7.80 -1.42 3.54
CA LEU A 62 8.64 -0.85 2.49
C LEU A 62 10.06 -1.43 2.56
N GLY A 63 10.47 -2.11 1.48
CA GLY A 63 11.79 -2.72 1.46
C GLY A 63 12.07 -3.59 0.25
N LYS A 64 13.32 -4.02 0.14
CA LYS A 64 13.73 -4.91 -0.94
C LYS A 64 12.98 -6.24 -0.85
N ASN A 65 12.41 -6.67 -1.98
CA ASN A 65 11.59 -7.89 -2.11
C ASN A 65 10.36 -7.88 -1.18
N LEU A 66 9.85 -6.70 -0.86
CA LEU A 66 8.60 -6.44 -0.17
C LEU A 66 7.84 -5.35 -0.93
N VAL A 67 7.17 -4.44 -0.22
CA VAL A 67 6.39 -3.35 -0.81
C VAL A 67 7.30 -2.30 -1.44
N ASP A 68 6.95 -1.82 -2.62
CA ASP A 68 7.68 -0.77 -3.36
C ASP A 68 7.17 0.63 -3.01
N ALA A 69 5.84 0.79 -2.82
CA ALA A 69 5.24 2.05 -2.37
C ALA A 69 4.02 1.80 -1.49
N VAL A 70 3.72 2.74 -0.60
CA VAL A 70 2.55 2.70 0.28
C VAL A 70 1.73 3.97 0.19
N ALA A 71 0.40 3.81 0.17
CA ALA A 71 -0.58 4.86 0.29
C ALA A 71 -1.09 4.93 1.74
N ILE A 72 -0.85 6.05 2.43
CA ILE A 72 -1.14 6.21 3.86
C ILE A 72 -2.39 7.06 4.05
N GLY A 73 -3.43 6.48 4.62
CA GLY A 73 -4.66 7.15 4.98
C GLY A 73 -4.58 7.94 6.29
N ASN A 74 -5.67 8.60 6.64
CA ASN A 74 -5.84 9.17 7.98
C ASN A 74 -6.04 8.07 9.03
N VAL A 75 -6.11 8.46 10.30
CA VAL A 75 -6.29 7.48 11.39
C VAL A 75 -7.57 6.68 11.16
N PHE A 76 -7.43 5.36 10.99
CA PHE A 76 -8.49 4.40 10.70
C PHE A 76 -9.38 4.76 9.49
N ALA A 77 -8.83 5.44 8.50
CA ALA A 77 -9.53 5.79 7.27
C ALA A 77 -8.67 5.46 6.05
N ALA A 78 -9.29 4.89 5.02
CA ALA A 78 -8.63 4.53 3.77
C ALA A 78 -7.89 5.72 3.12
N PRO A 79 -6.78 5.48 2.41
CA PRO A 79 -6.12 6.52 1.61
C PRO A 79 -7.06 7.03 0.52
N THR A 80 -6.90 8.28 0.10
CA THR A 80 -7.70 8.83 -1.01
C THR A 80 -7.28 8.18 -2.35
N PRO A 81 -8.17 8.14 -3.36
CA PRO A 81 -7.81 7.64 -4.70
C PRO A 81 -6.58 8.31 -5.30
N GLY A 82 -6.43 9.63 -5.13
CA GLY A 82 -5.24 10.35 -5.59
C GLY A 82 -3.95 9.94 -4.85
N THR A 83 -4.06 9.50 -3.58
CA THR A 83 -2.92 8.94 -2.85
C THR A 83 -2.57 7.54 -3.39
N VAL A 84 -3.57 6.72 -3.72
CA VAL A 84 -3.35 5.40 -4.34
C VAL A 84 -2.71 5.55 -5.72
N LEU A 85 -3.23 6.43 -6.58
CA LEU A 85 -2.65 6.74 -7.89
C LEU A 85 -1.17 7.11 -7.77
N GLU A 86 -0.83 8.01 -6.84
CA GLU A 86 0.56 8.42 -6.66
C GLU A 86 1.43 7.27 -6.18
N ALA A 87 0.93 6.38 -5.32
CA ALA A 87 1.66 5.19 -4.92
C ALA A 87 1.91 4.24 -6.11
N ILE A 88 0.93 4.08 -7.00
CA ILE A 88 1.07 3.31 -8.24
C ILE A 88 2.17 3.91 -9.13
N ARG A 89 2.16 5.23 -9.37
CA ARG A 89 3.21 5.93 -10.13
C ARG A 89 4.61 5.69 -9.56
N GLN A 90 4.71 5.68 -8.23
CA GLN A 90 6.00 5.46 -7.55
C GLN A 90 6.45 4.01 -7.60
N ALA A 91 5.54 3.05 -7.66
CA ALA A 91 5.84 1.62 -7.69
C ALA A 91 6.09 1.09 -9.10
N ASP A 92 5.49 1.69 -10.12
CA ASP A 92 5.60 1.19 -11.50
C ASP A 92 7.04 1.24 -12.01
N GLN A 93 7.47 0.14 -12.61
CA GLN A 93 8.78 -0.05 -13.23
C GLN A 93 8.66 -0.64 -14.66
N GLY A 94 7.48 -0.50 -15.27
CA GLY A 94 7.19 -0.91 -16.64
C GLY A 94 6.72 -2.36 -16.79
N ALA A 95 6.33 -3.03 -15.69
CA ALA A 95 5.74 -4.36 -15.70
C ALA A 95 4.39 -4.41 -14.96
N GLY A 96 3.76 -3.26 -14.77
CA GLY A 96 2.51 -3.12 -14.04
C GLY A 96 2.67 -3.14 -12.52
N VAL A 97 1.57 -2.92 -11.82
CA VAL A 97 1.50 -2.78 -10.36
C VAL A 97 0.41 -3.68 -9.78
N LEU A 98 0.75 -4.41 -8.72
CA LEU A 98 -0.19 -5.16 -7.90
C LEU A 98 -0.44 -4.42 -6.58
N CYS A 99 -1.70 -4.02 -6.35
CA CYS A 99 -2.14 -3.38 -5.11
C CYS A 99 -2.70 -4.43 -4.16
N LEU A 100 -2.09 -4.56 -2.97
CA LEU A 100 -2.45 -5.53 -1.92
C LEU A 100 -2.84 -4.80 -0.65
N PHE A 101 -4.05 -5.01 -0.17
CA PHE A 101 -4.59 -4.33 1.02
C PHE A 101 -5.67 -5.18 1.67
N GLY A 102 -5.98 -4.89 2.94
CA GLY A 102 -7.03 -5.62 3.65
C GLY A 102 -8.43 -5.35 3.06
N ASN A 103 -9.27 -6.36 2.99
CA ASN A 103 -10.63 -6.26 2.44
C ASN A 103 -11.56 -5.45 3.35
N TYR A 104 -11.45 -4.12 3.27
CA TYR A 104 -12.34 -3.16 3.90
C TYR A 104 -13.00 -2.29 2.83
N ALA A 105 -14.30 -2.01 2.98
CA ALA A 105 -15.08 -1.33 1.94
C ALA A 105 -14.47 0.03 1.50
N GLY A 106 -13.93 0.80 2.43
CA GLY A 106 -13.29 2.08 2.13
C GLY A 106 -11.99 1.92 1.32
N ASP A 107 -11.18 0.92 1.66
CA ASP A 107 -9.94 0.62 0.95
C ASP A 107 -10.26 0.08 -0.45
N VAL A 108 -11.15 -0.91 -0.58
CA VAL A 108 -11.59 -1.45 -1.87
C VAL A 108 -12.04 -0.32 -2.80
N MET A 109 -12.98 0.52 -2.33
CA MET A 109 -13.54 1.61 -3.13
C MET A 109 -12.46 2.61 -3.58
N ASN A 110 -11.56 3.01 -2.68
CA ASN A 110 -10.55 4.02 -2.98
C ASN A 110 -9.39 3.47 -3.82
N PHE A 111 -9.01 2.21 -3.63
CA PHE A 111 -8.00 1.56 -4.48
C PHE A 111 -8.54 1.33 -5.90
N ASP A 112 -9.78 0.87 -6.06
CA ASP A 112 -10.39 0.67 -7.37
C ASP A 112 -10.45 1.99 -8.16
N VAL A 113 -10.92 3.08 -7.55
CA VAL A 113 -10.90 4.41 -8.19
C VAL A 113 -9.47 4.87 -8.48
N GLY A 114 -8.51 4.60 -7.59
CA GLY A 114 -7.10 4.92 -7.80
C GLY A 114 -6.49 4.18 -9.00
N ILE A 115 -6.90 2.93 -9.22
CA ILE A 115 -6.52 2.11 -10.37
C ILE A 115 -7.17 2.63 -11.66
N GLU A 116 -8.46 2.96 -11.63
CA GLU A 116 -9.13 3.60 -12.78
C GLU A 116 -8.42 4.91 -13.20
N LEU A 117 -7.96 5.69 -12.23
CA LEU A 117 -7.17 6.89 -12.51
C LEU A 117 -5.79 6.56 -13.11
N ALA A 118 -5.16 5.46 -12.68
CA ALA A 118 -3.89 5.01 -13.22
C ALA A 118 -4.01 4.55 -14.69
N GLU A 119 -5.11 3.87 -15.02
CA GLU A 119 -5.42 3.47 -16.41
C GLU A 119 -5.55 4.67 -17.35
N LEU A 120 -6.08 5.80 -16.88
CA LEU A 120 -6.14 7.04 -17.66
C LEU A 120 -4.75 7.65 -17.96
N GLU A 121 -3.72 7.18 -17.27
CA GLU A 121 -2.32 7.57 -17.45
C GLU A 121 -1.47 6.48 -18.11
N ASP A 122 -2.11 5.49 -18.73
CA ASP A 122 -1.46 4.32 -19.36
C ASP A 122 -0.60 3.49 -18.37
N LEU A 123 -0.96 3.49 -17.08
CA LEU A 123 -0.34 2.66 -16.05
C LEU A 123 -1.19 1.42 -15.80
N GLU A 124 -0.61 0.24 -15.98
CA GLU A 124 -1.28 -1.02 -15.68
C GLU A 124 -1.25 -1.30 -14.17
N ALA A 125 -2.42 -1.43 -13.56
CA ALA A 125 -2.53 -1.78 -12.14
C ALA A 125 -3.74 -2.69 -11.89
N VAL A 126 -3.59 -3.58 -10.91
CA VAL A 126 -4.67 -4.46 -10.46
C VAL A 126 -4.72 -4.50 -8.94
N SER A 127 -5.90 -4.73 -8.38
CA SER A 127 -6.10 -4.89 -6.94
C SER A 127 -6.37 -6.34 -6.55
N LEU A 128 -5.90 -6.71 -5.37
CA LEU A 128 -6.25 -7.95 -4.70
C LEU A 128 -6.53 -7.65 -3.22
N PRO A 129 -7.80 -7.46 -2.83
CA PRO A 129 -8.19 -7.34 -1.44
C PRO A 129 -7.93 -8.64 -0.69
N ILE A 130 -7.26 -8.57 0.46
CA ILE A 130 -6.92 -9.73 1.28
C ILE A 130 -8.04 -9.97 2.30
N ALA A 131 -8.57 -11.20 2.34
CA ALA A 131 -9.74 -11.58 3.13
C ALA A 131 -9.44 -12.83 3.98
N ASP A 132 -8.42 -12.74 4.86
CA ASP A 132 -7.90 -13.86 5.62
C ASP A 132 -8.64 -14.17 6.92
N ASP A 133 -9.38 -13.21 7.47
CA ASP A 133 -10.03 -13.37 8.78
C ASP A 133 -11.28 -14.26 8.72
N VAL A 134 -11.07 -15.53 9.01
CA VAL A 134 -12.15 -16.55 9.05
C VAL A 134 -13.20 -16.30 10.14
N ALA A 135 -12.90 -15.43 11.12
CA ALA A 135 -13.82 -15.10 12.20
C ALA A 135 -14.78 -13.95 11.83
N SER A 136 -14.44 -13.14 10.82
CA SER A 136 -15.25 -11.97 10.45
C SER A 136 -16.46 -12.28 9.58
N ALA A 137 -16.44 -13.41 8.83
CA ALA A 137 -17.60 -13.92 8.09
C ALA A 137 -17.53 -15.44 7.88
N PRO A 138 -18.68 -16.12 7.77
CA PRO A 138 -18.74 -17.57 7.58
C PRO A 138 -18.20 -17.97 6.19
N GLN A 139 -18.01 -19.28 5.99
CA GLN A 139 -17.46 -19.81 4.73
C GLN A 139 -18.34 -19.54 3.52
N GLU A 140 -19.64 -19.47 3.71
CA GLU A 140 -20.64 -19.19 2.68
C GLU A 140 -20.57 -17.75 2.16
N HIS A 141 -19.97 -16.85 2.96
CA HIS A 141 -19.76 -15.42 2.66
C HIS A 141 -18.29 -15.03 2.83
N LYS A 142 -17.38 -15.88 2.35
CA LYS A 142 -15.92 -15.67 2.49
C LYS A 142 -15.44 -14.38 1.85
N GLU A 143 -16.13 -13.88 0.82
CA GLU A 143 -15.86 -12.61 0.15
C GLU A 143 -16.10 -11.38 1.05
N GLU A 144 -16.87 -11.53 2.12
CA GLU A 144 -17.09 -10.48 3.13
C GLU A 144 -16.04 -10.47 4.24
N ARG A 145 -15.14 -11.47 4.26
CA ARG A 145 -14.07 -11.55 5.26
C ARG A 145 -13.14 -10.34 5.19
N ARG A 146 -12.62 -9.95 6.33
CA ARG A 146 -11.66 -8.87 6.49
C ARG A 146 -10.23 -9.37 6.30
N GLY A 147 -9.33 -8.45 5.90
CA GLY A 147 -7.89 -8.67 5.94
C GLY A 147 -7.33 -8.23 7.28
N ILE A 148 -6.54 -9.07 7.92
CA ILE A 148 -5.91 -8.77 9.21
C ILE A 148 -4.44 -9.23 9.18
N ALA A 149 -4.08 -10.27 9.92
CA ALA A 149 -2.69 -10.71 10.05
C ALA A 149 -2.17 -11.44 8.80
N GLY A 150 -3.05 -12.04 8.00
CA GLY A 150 -2.71 -12.69 6.74
C GLY A 150 -2.17 -11.75 5.68
N ASP A 151 -2.50 -10.46 5.78
CA ASP A 151 -1.98 -9.41 4.89
C ASP A 151 -0.45 -9.50 4.76
N LEU A 152 0.26 -9.67 5.87
CA LEU A 152 1.72 -9.79 5.89
C LEU A 152 2.22 -10.98 5.05
N PHE A 153 1.57 -12.12 5.14
CA PHE A 153 1.99 -13.33 4.41
C PHE A 153 1.72 -13.20 2.93
N VAL A 154 0.54 -12.73 2.54
CA VAL A 154 0.16 -12.52 1.14
C VAL A 154 1.08 -11.50 0.47
N ILE A 155 1.31 -10.36 1.11
CA ILE A 155 2.22 -9.32 0.61
C ILE A 155 3.63 -9.87 0.44
N LYS A 156 4.13 -10.65 1.40
CA LYS A 156 5.47 -11.23 1.34
C LYS A 156 5.61 -12.24 0.22
N GLU A 157 4.63 -13.11 0.02
CA GLU A 157 4.61 -14.09 -1.08
C GLU A 157 4.57 -13.41 -2.44
N ALA A 158 3.64 -12.47 -2.64
CA ALA A 158 3.50 -11.75 -3.89
C ALA A 158 4.77 -10.94 -4.23
N ALA A 159 5.34 -10.26 -3.24
CA ALA A 159 6.57 -9.49 -3.43
C ALA A 159 7.78 -10.39 -3.74
N ALA A 160 7.85 -11.57 -3.14
CA ALA A 160 8.89 -12.57 -3.45
C ALA A 160 8.72 -13.14 -4.86
N ALA A 161 7.48 -13.36 -5.33
CA ALA A 161 7.18 -13.78 -6.69
C ALA A 161 7.59 -12.70 -7.70
N ALA A 162 7.18 -11.45 -7.48
CA ALA A 162 7.57 -10.32 -8.31
C ALA A 162 9.11 -10.16 -8.40
N ALA A 163 9.83 -10.34 -7.28
CA ALA A 163 11.29 -10.29 -7.24
C ALA A 163 11.96 -11.42 -8.02
N LYS A 164 11.26 -12.52 -8.30
CA LYS A 164 11.72 -13.62 -9.17
C LYS A 164 11.32 -13.43 -10.64
N GLY A 165 10.67 -12.34 -10.98
CA GLY A 165 10.23 -12.02 -12.33
C GLY A 165 8.93 -12.70 -12.76
N TYR A 166 8.08 -13.12 -11.82
CA TYR A 166 6.72 -13.54 -12.15
C TYR A 166 5.88 -12.30 -12.50
N SER A 167 5.02 -12.46 -13.50
CA SER A 167 4.06 -11.45 -14.01
C SER A 167 2.63 -11.87 -13.71
#